data_9ac7896d1254b70c602633e4cf5fa09f
#
_entry.id   9ac7896d1254b70c602633e4cf5fa09f
#
_cell.length_a   1.000
_cell.length_b   1.000
_cell.length_c   1.000
_cell.angle_alpha   90.00
_cell.angle_beta   90.00
_cell.angle_gamma   90.00
#
_symmetry.space_group_name_H-M   'P 1'
#
loop_
_entity.id
_entity.type
_entity.pdbx_description
1 polymer ?
#
loop_
_entity_poly.entity_id
_entity_poly.type
_entity_poly.pdbx_seq_one_letter_code
_entity_poly.pdbx_strand_id
1 'polypeptide(L)'
;MPGKTSKQEYDPGQLAAGWRSMSLLATLIHRGGRPAAVAPTIGLRPGERQYGWFPVDSDRGRELAVITNQRLIVGAAEHPLARMTAVEPDPAEWSVRLRLRNAEPITLRGPWVPWLSVVLCAELHGTAFPPGYASLEEIRIPVQRLPLPALDRAGHPTR
;
A
#
# COMPACT_ATOMS: atom_id res chain seq x y z
N MET A 1 -6.21 7.14 -32.88
CA MET A 1 -7.22 7.48 -31.87
C MET A 1 -6.49 7.95 -30.64
N PRO A 2 -6.63 9.22 -30.25
CA PRO A 2 -6.09 9.65 -28.97
C PRO A 2 -6.87 8.94 -27.89
N GLY A 3 -6.17 8.12 -27.08
CA GLY A 3 -6.75 7.49 -25.95
C GLY A 3 -7.37 8.54 -25.03
N LYS A 4 -8.64 8.43 -24.73
CA LYS A 4 -9.26 9.18 -23.66
C LYS A 4 -8.48 8.84 -22.40
N THR A 5 -7.66 9.77 -21.95
CA THR A 5 -7.20 9.78 -20.56
C THR A 5 -8.46 9.99 -19.74
N SER A 6 -9.07 8.89 -19.32
CA SER A 6 -10.10 8.95 -18.31
C SER A 6 -9.44 9.58 -17.09
N LYS A 7 -9.82 10.82 -16.77
CA LYS A 7 -9.59 11.37 -15.46
C LYS A 7 -10.16 10.34 -14.51
N GLN A 8 -9.27 9.66 -13.80
CA GLN A 8 -9.67 8.76 -12.75
C GLN A 8 -10.29 9.64 -11.66
N GLU A 9 -11.61 9.78 -11.72
CA GLU A 9 -12.34 10.41 -10.62
C GLU A 9 -12.20 9.52 -9.42
N TYR A 10 -11.34 9.94 -8.50
CA TYR A 10 -11.22 9.27 -7.22
C TYR A 10 -12.49 9.50 -6.40
N ASP A 11 -13.14 8.41 -6.03
CA ASP A 11 -14.19 8.44 -5.03
C ASP A 11 -13.70 9.12 -3.74
N PRO A 12 -14.48 9.98 -3.07
CA PRO A 12 -14.09 10.63 -1.83
C PRO A 12 -13.58 9.67 -0.74
N GLY A 13 -14.12 8.46 -0.69
CA GLY A 13 -13.66 7.41 0.23
C GLY A 13 -12.24 6.94 -0.10
N GLN A 14 -11.89 6.82 -1.38
CA GLN A 14 -10.55 6.48 -1.84
C GLN A 14 -9.55 7.59 -1.56
N LEU A 15 -9.94 8.85 -1.73
CA LEU A 15 -9.11 10.00 -1.38
C LEU A 15 -8.82 10.05 0.11
N ALA A 16 -9.83 9.83 0.95
CA ALA A 16 -9.66 9.76 2.40
C ALA A 16 -8.76 8.60 2.83
N ALA A 17 -8.90 7.44 2.18
CA ALA A 17 -8.03 6.29 2.41
C ALA A 17 -6.59 6.58 1.97
N GLY A 18 -6.41 7.21 0.81
CA GLY A 18 -5.11 7.65 0.33
C GLY A 18 -4.42 8.62 1.27
N TRP A 19 -5.15 9.59 1.78
CA TRP A 19 -4.64 10.53 2.78
C TRP A 19 -4.20 9.84 4.08
N ARG A 20 -5.02 8.96 4.60
CA ARG A 20 -4.66 8.15 5.78
C ARG A 20 -3.45 7.27 5.53
N SER A 21 -3.38 6.63 4.37
CA SER A 21 -2.24 5.84 3.94
C SER A 21 -0.95 6.66 3.92
N MET A 22 -1.00 7.85 3.39
CA MET A 22 0.15 8.76 3.32
C MET A 22 0.62 9.23 4.70
N SER A 23 -0.31 9.56 5.58
CA SER A 23 -0.01 9.94 6.95
C SER A 23 0.64 8.79 7.73
N LEU A 24 0.10 7.58 7.58
CA LEU A 24 0.66 6.37 8.17
C LEU A 24 2.02 6.03 7.56
N LEU A 25 2.19 6.26 6.26
CA LEU A 25 3.44 6.01 5.57
C LEU A 25 4.57 6.91 6.10
N ALA A 26 4.30 8.18 6.30
CA ALA A 26 5.28 9.09 6.88
C ALA A 26 5.75 8.63 8.27
N THR A 27 4.81 8.22 9.12
CA THR A 27 5.12 7.66 10.43
C THR A 27 5.90 6.35 10.33
N LEU A 28 5.51 5.48 9.40
CA LEU A 28 6.14 4.19 9.16
C LEU A 28 7.60 4.35 8.71
N ILE A 29 7.85 5.26 7.79
CA ILE A 29 9.20 5.55 7.30
C ILE A 29 10.07 6.12 8.42
N HIS A 30 9.53 7.02 9.21
CA HIS A 30 10.23 7.60 10.36
C HIS A 30 10.64 6.54 11.40
N ARG A 31 9.88 5.47 11.51
CA ARG A 31 10.16 4.32 12.39
C ARG A 31 11.01 3.23 11.73
N GLY A 32 11.62 3.49 10.59
CA GLY A 32 12.41 2.50 9.86
C GLY A 32 11.57 1.41 9.17
N GLY A 33 10.32 1.73 8.83
CA GLY A 33 9.43 0.81 8.13
C GLY A 33 8.81 -0.30 9.00
N ARG A 34 8.87 -0.19 10.32
CA ARG A 34 8.31 -1.20 11.23
C ARG A 34 6.92 -0.81 11.71
N PRO A 35 5.86 -1.45 11.20
CA PRO A 35 4.50 -1.16 11.64
C PRO A 35 4.20 -1.77 13.02
N ALA A 36 3.26 -1.15 13.72
CA ALA A 36 2.68 -1.75 14.91
C ALA A 36 1.67 -2.84 14.51
N ALA A 37 1.56 -3.89 15.33
CA ALA A 37 0.53 -4.88 15.14
C ALA A 37 -0.86 -4.29 15.42
N VAL A 38 -1.85 -4.70 14.63
CA VAL A 38 -3.25 -4.35 14.80
C VAL A 38 -4.03 -5.54 15.34
N ALA A 39 -5.27 -5.29 15.79
CA ALA A 39 -6.17 -6.37 16.17
C ALA A 39 -6.40 -7.32 14.97
N PRO A 40 -6.26 -8.65 15.16
CA PRO A 40 -6.37 -9.60 14.07
C PRO A 40 -7.78 -9.62 13.47
N THR A 41 -7.84 -9.69 12.14
CA THR A 41 -9.07 -9.91 11.38
C THR A 41 -9.12 -11.30 10.73
N ILE A 42 -8.04 -12.07 10.90
CA ILE A 42 -7.88 -13.43 10.39
C ILE A 42 -7.35 -14.34 11.51
N GLY A 43 -7.42 -15.66 11.29
CA GLY A 43 -6.75 -16.62 12.15
C GLY A 43 -5.23 -16.52 11.99
N LEU A 44 -4.53 -16.13 13.05
CA LEU A 44 -3.08 -16.00 13.03
C LEU A 44 -2.41 -17.33 13.34
N ARG A 45 -1.27 -17.57 12.70
CA ARG A 45 -0.36 -18.67 12.98
C ARG A 45 0.55 -18.34 14.17
N PRO A 46 1.26 -19.33 14.77
CA PRO A 46 2.23 -19.06 15.82
C PRO A 46 3.27 -18.02 15.37
N GLY A 47 3.49 -16.97 16.18
CA GLY A 47 4.43 -15.89 15.90
C GLY A 47 3.97 -14.91 14.82
N GLU A 48 2.79 -15.11 14.26
CA GLU A 48 2.23 -14.19 13.25
C GLU A 48 1.62 -12.95 13.90
N ARG A 49 1.85 -11.78 13.27
CA ARG A 49 1.27 -10.50 13.66
C ARG A 49 0.68 -9.84 12.44
N GLN A 50 -0.54 -9.37 12.54
CA GLN A 50 -1.19 -8.62 11.48
C GLN A 50 -0.80 -7.15 11.57
N TYR A 51 -0.41 -6.56 10.43
CA TYR A 51 -0.05 -5.16 10.34
C TYR A 51 -1.18 -4.28 9.82
N GLY A 52 -2.05 -4.83 8.98
CA GLY A 52 -3.17 -4.09 8.44
C GLY A 52 -4.02 -4.91 7.49
N TRP A 53 -5.10 -4.29 7.06
CA TRP A 53 -6.01 -4.82 6.05
C TRP A 53 -6.69 -3.67 5.34
N PHE A 54 -6.86 -3.77 4.04
CA PHE A 54 -7.37 -2.68 3.21
C PHE A 54 -7.78 -3.20 1.83
N PRO A 55 -8.65 -2.46 1.12
CA PRO A 55 -8.99 -2.81 -0.25
C PRO A 55 -7.83 -2.51 -1.20
N VAL A 56 -7.65 -3.39 -2.18
CA VAL A 56 -6.70 -3.23 -3.31
C VAL A 56 -7.38 -3.64 -4.60
N ASP A 57 -6.87 -3.14 -5.71
CA ASP A 57 -7.24 -3.62 -7.04
C ASP A 57 -6.16 -4.58 -7.54
N SER A 58 -6.56 -5.81 -7.84
CA SER A 58 -5.73 -6.85 -8.43
C SER A 58 -6.20 -7.15 -9.86
N ASP A 59 -5.58 -8.13 -10.53
CA ASP A 59 -6.02 -8.62 -11.84
C ASP A 59 -7.46 -9.14 -11.82
N ARG A 60 -7.94 -9.54 -10.64
CA ARG A 60 -9.29 -10.09 -10.43
C ARG A 60 -10.32 -9.04 -10.06
N GLY A 61 -9.92 -7.77 -9.99
CA GLY A 61 -10.74 -6.68 -9.55
C GLY A 61 -10.44 -6.26 -8.11
N ARG A 62 -11.40 -5.65 -7.46
CA ARG A 62 -11.24 -5.18 -6.08
C ARG A 62 -11.32 -6.33 -5.09
N GLU A 63 -10.30 -6.46 -4.26
CA GLU A 63 -10.16 -7.50 -3.25
C GLU A 63 -9.67 -6.90 -1.93
N LEU A 64 -9.87 -7.63 -0.86
CA LEU A 64 -9.31 -7.27 0.45
C LEU A 64 -7.91 -7.85 0.57
N ALA A 65 -6.94 -6.99 0.91
CA ALA A 65 -5.59 -7.40 1.25
C ALA A 65 -5.42 -7.41 2.77
N VAL A 66 -4.76 -8.45 3.26
CA VAL A 66 -4.32 -8.56 4.66
C VAL A 66 -2.83 -8.78 4.67
N ILE A 67 -2.09 -7.98 5.40
CA ILE A 67 -0.64 -8.11 5.53
C ILE A 67 -0.25 -8.47 6.96
N THR A 68 0.55 -9.51 7.08
CA THR A 68 1.16 -9.96 8.32
C THR A 68 2.69 -10.01 8.18
N ASN A 69 3.38 -10.33 9.23
CA ASN A 69 4.82 -10.57 9.17
C ASN A 69 5.21 -11.89 8.50
N GLN A 70 4.25 -12.73 8.09
CA GLN A 70 4.51 -14.03 7.47
C GLN A 70 3.92 -14.15 6.06
N ARG A 71 2.85 -13.44 5.75
CA ARG A 71 2.13 -13.60 4.48
C ARG A 71 1.35 -12.36 4.08
N LEU A 72 1.13 -12.24 2.80
CA LEU A 72 0.16 -11.33 2.20
C LEU A 72 -1.02 -12.16 1.69
N ILE A 73 -2.22 -11.83 2.10
CA ILE A 73 -3.45 -12.46 1.60
C ILE A 73 -4.17 -11.44 0.74
N VAL A 74 -4.49 -11.80 -0.49
CA VAL A 74 -5.25 -10.95 -1.41
C VAL A 74 -6.49 -11.75 -1.85
N GLY A 75 -7.65 -11.33 -1.36
CA GLY A 75 -8.88 -12.11 -1.53
C GLY A 75 -8.74 -13.49 -0.89
N ALA A 76 -8.85 -14.54 -1.70
CA ALA A 76 -8.66 -15.92 -1.26
C ALA A 76 -7.23 -16.44 -1.48
N ALA A 77 -6.36 -15.69 -2.16
CA ALA A 77 -5.00 -16.10 -2.48
C ALA A 77 -4.03 -15.72 -1.36
N GLU A 78 -3.26 -16.68 -0.92
CA GLU A 78 -2.24 -16.51 0.12
C GLU A 78 -0.85 -16.53 -0.50
N HIS A 79 -0.05 -15.53 -0.18
CA HIS A 79 1.32 -15.38 -0.66
C HIS A 79 2.29 -15.31 0.53
N PRO A 80 2.99 -16.40 0.86
CA PRO A 80 4.00 -16.38 1.91
C PRO A 80 5.10 -15.38 1.56
N LEU A 81 5.52 -14.56 2.52
CA LEU A 81 6.61 -13.59 2.31
C LEU A 81 7.91 -14.30 1.94
N ALA A 82 8.13 -15.51 2.43
CA ALA A 82 9.29 -16.32 2.07
C ALA A 82 9.41 -16.66 0.58
N ARG A 83 8.31 -16.56 -0.18
CA ARG A 83 8.30 -16.75 -1.63
C ARG A 83 8.49 -15.47 -2.44
N MET A 84 8.43 -14.32 -1.79
CA MET A 84 8.64 -13.05 -2.47
C MET A 84 10.13 -12.81 -2.70
N THR A 85 10.49 -12.51 -3.93
CA THR A 85 11.88 -12.28 -4.33
C THR A 85 12.19 -10.82 -4.58
N ALA A 86 11.17 -10.02 -4.91
CA ALA A 86 11.33 -8.57 -5.10
C ALA A 86 10.01 -7.83 -4.88
N VAL A 87 10.15 -6.61 -4.42
CA VAL A 87 9.07 -5.62 -4.29
C VAL A 87 9.44 -4.45 -5.18
N GLU A 88 8.62 -4.18 -6.19
CA GLU A 88 8.86 -3.12 -7.18
C GLU A 88 7.73 -2.09 -7.11
N PRO A 89 7.88 -1.03 -6.29
CA PRO A 89 6.87 0.01 -6.21
C PRO A 89 6.86 0.88 -7.47
N ASP A 90 5.67 1.31 -7.87
CA ASP A 90 5.45 2.36 -8.85
C ASP A 90 4.56 3.44 -8.22
N PRO A 91 5.15 4.41 -7.54
CA PRO A 91 4.39 5.44 -6.83
C PRO A 91 3.52 6.30 -7.74
N ALA A 92 3.94 6.53 -8.99
CA ALA A 92 3.18 7.32 -9.94
C ALA A 92 1.83 6.67 -10.28
N GLU A 93 1.77 5.35 -10.26
CA GLU A 93 0.58 4.55 -10.56
C GLU A 93 -0.13 4.01 -9.30
N TRP A 94 0.36 4.34 -8.13
CA TRP A 94 -0.14 3.79 -6.85
C TRP A 94 -0.17 2.26 -6.88
N SER A 95 0.86 1.67 -7.45
CA SER A 95 0.95 0.24 -7.65
C SER A 95 2.24 -0.33 -7.06
N VAL A 96 2.23 -1.63 -6.86
CA VAL A 96 3.39 -2.44 -6.53
C VAL A 96 3.33 -3.73 -7.31
N ARG A 97 4.46 -4.11 -7.88
CA ARG A 97 4.65 -5.41 -8.50
C ARG A 97 5.46 -6.30 -7.58
N LEU A 98 4.90 -7.43 -7.23
CA LEU A 98 5.53 -8.41 -6.36
C LEU A 98 6.00 -9.59 -7.20
N ARG A 99 7.29 -9.85 -7.16
CA ARG A 99 7.87 -11.03 -7.80
C ARG A 99 7.85 -12.20 -6.82
N LEU A 100 7.37 -13.32 -7.31
CA LEU A 100 7.23 -14.55 -6.54
C LEU A 100 8.14 -15.61 -7.13
N ARG A 101 8.70 -16.45 -6.28
CA ARG A 101 9.51 -17.60 -6.72
C ARG A 101 8.60 -18.62 -7.37
N ASN A 102 8.95 -19.02 -8.60
CA ASN A 102 8.24 -20.04 -9.37
C ASN A 102 6.74 -19.72 -9.62
N ALA A 103 6.39 -18.45 -9.67
CA ALA A 103 5.03 -18.00 -9.95
C ALA A 103 5.05 -16.70 -10.73
N GLU A 104 3.92 -16.40 -11.38
CA GLU A 104 3.72 -15.13 -12.07
C GLU A 104 3.75 -13.97 -11.07
N PRO A 105 4.33 -12.81 -11.45
CA PRO A 105 4.27 -11.62 -10.63
C PRO A 105 2.82 -11.18 -10.43
N ILE A 106 2.55 -10.61 -9.27
CA ILE A 106 1.27 -9.98 -8.99
C ILE A 106 1.43 -8.47 -8.93
N THR A 107 0.46 -7.76 -9.45
CA THR A 107 0.40 -6.30 -9.38
C THR A 107 -0.83 -5.88 -8.59
N LEU A 108 -0.59 -5.06 -7.58
CA LEU A 108 -1.63 -4.50 -6.73
C LEU A 108 -1.64 -2.99 -6.89
N ARG A 109 -2.83 -2.40 -6.92
CA ARG A 109 -3.05 -0.96 -7.04
C ARG A 109 -3.99 -0.47 -5.96
N GLY A 110 -3.83 0.77 -5.58
CA GLY A 110 -4.77 1.41 -4.66
C GLY A 110 -4.09 2.36 -3.69
N PRO A 111 -4.91 3.13 -2.93
CA PRO A 111 -4.43 4.18 -2.05
C PRO A 111 -3.55 3.68 -0.89
N TRP A 112 -3.67 2.42 -0.52
CA TRP A 112 -2.90 1.79 0.57
C TRP A 112 -1.61 1.11 0.11
N VAL A 113 -1.40 1.02 -1.20
CA VAL A 113 -0.26 0.30 -1.79
C VAL A 113 1.09 0.93 -1.44
N PRO A 114 1.27 2.26 -1.40
CA PRO A 114 2.53 2.85 -0.93
C PRO A 114 2.90 2.41 0.49
N TRP A 115 1.94 2.37 1.39
CA TRP A 115 2.14 1.86 2.75
C TRP A 115 2.50 0.37 2.75
N LEU A 116 1.76 -0.45 2.00
CA LEU A 116 2.04 -1.88 1.84
C LEU A 116 3.45 -2.13 1.31
N SER A 117 3.89 -1.36 0.32
CA SER A 117 5.22 -1.49 -0.28
C SER A 117 6.33 -1.31 0.76
N VAL A 118 6.20 -0.30 1.63
CA VAL A 118 7.19 -0.05 2.69
C VAL A 118 7.18 -1.18 3.72
N VAL A 119 6.01 -1.67 4.12
CA VAL A 119 5.90 -2.81 5.06
C VAL A 119 6.56 -4.06 4.49
N LEU A 120 6.30 -4.38 3.23
CA LEU A 120 6.91 -5.53 2.56
C LEU A 120 8.43 -5.37 2.44
N CYS A 121 8.92 -4.19 2.09
CA CYS A 121 10.35 -3.93 2.03
C CYS A 121 11.02 -4.09 3.40
N ALA A 122 10.37 -3.60 4.45
CA ALA A 122 10.89 -3.73 5.81
C ALA A 122 11.00 -5.21 6.23
N GLU A 123 9.99 -6.02 5.93
CA GLU A 123 9.99 -7.45 6.26
C GLU A 123 10.98 -8.26 5.41
N LEU A 124 11.09 -7.95 4.12
CA LEU A 124 11.93 -8.72 3.21
C LEU A 124 13.40 -8.30 3.21
N HIS A 125 13.66 -7.01 3.40
CA HIS A 125 15.00 -6.44 3.24
C HIS A 125 15.51 -5.72 4.50
N GLY A 126 14.70 -5.61 5.53
CA GLY A 126 15.04 -4.85 6.74
C GLY A 126 15.16 -3.35 6.53
N THR A 127 14.70 -2.84 5.39
CA THR A 127 14.76 -1.42 5.01
C THR A 127 13.40 -0.93 4.55
N ALA A 128 13.15 0.38 4.67
CA ALA A 128 11.88 0.96 4.26
C ALA A 128 11.67 0.94 2.73
N PHE A 129 12.72 0.74 1.96
CA PHE A 129 12.69 0.80 0.50
C PHE A 129 13.40 -0.39 -0.12
N PRO A 130 13.02 -0.81 -1.33
CA PRO A 130 13.71 -1.90 -2.00
C PRO A 130 15.17 -1.56 -2.26
N PRO A 131 16.04 -2.58 -2.38
CA PRO A 131 17.44 -2.37 -2.73
C PRO A 131 17.56 -1.57 -4.03
N GLY A 132 18.45 -0.58 -4.06
CA GLY A 132 18.69 0.27 -5.23
C GLY A 132 17.91 1.60 -5.22
N TYR A 133 16.97 1.78 -4.31
CA TYR A 133 16.34 3.09 -4.09
C TYR A 133 17.18 3.89 -3.09
N ALA A 134 17.81 4.96 -3.53
CA ALA A 134 18.77 5.70 -2.72
C ALA A 134 18.12 6.68 -1.73
N SER A 135 16.88 7.12 -1.97
CA SER A 135 16.24 8.12 -1.11
C SER A 135 14.72 8.16 -1.30
N LEU A 136 14.04 8.81 -0.33
CA LEU A 136 12.63 9.19 -0.41
C LEU A 136 12.29 10.03 -1.64
N GLU A 137 13.27 10.75 -2.19
CA GLU A 137 13.07 11.61 -3.36
C GLU A 137 12.81 10.80 -4.63
N GLU A 138 13.37 9.59 -4.72
CA GLU A 138 13.13 8.70 -5.84
C GLU A 138 11.74 8.05 -5.76
N ILE A 139 11.26 7.84 -4.55
CA ILE A 139 9.87 7.44 -4.31
C ILE A 139 9.06 8.73 -4.13
N ARG A 140 8.92 9.48 -5.18
CA ARG A 140 7.98 10.60 -5.18
C ARG A 140 6.57 10.05 -5.13
N ILE A 141 6.07 9.92 -3.93
CA ILE A 141 4.67 9.66 -3.70
C ILE A 141 3.94 10.85 -4.27
N PRO A 142 3.00 10.67 -5.20
CA PRO A 142 2.34 11.80 -5.86
C PRO A 142 1.33 12.48 -4.94
N VAL A 143 1.78 12.90 -3.75
CA VAL A 143 0.98 13.65 -2.77
C VAL A 143 0.45 14.93 -3.40
N GLN A 144 1.23 15.50 -4.31
CA GLN A 144 0.85 16.74 -5.01
C GLN A 144 -0.26 16.56 -6.05
N ARG A 145 -0.61 15.32 -6.39
CA ARG A 145 -1.69 15.02 -7.34
C ARG A 145 -3.00 14.63 -6.67
N LEU A 146 -2.97 14.38 -5.37
CA LEU A 146 -4.20 14.25 -4.61
C LEU A 146 -4.74 15.67 -4.41
N PRO A 147 -5.92 15.99 -4.93
CA PRO A 147 -6.58 17.20 -4.49
C PRO A 147 -6.71 17.07 -2.98
N LEU A 148 -6.11 18.01 -2.26
CA LEU A 148 -6.33 18.11 -0.82
C LEU A 148 -7.83 18.03 -0.58
N PRO A 149 -8.33 17.07 0.18
CA PRO A 149 -9.72 17.10 0.52
C PRO A 149 -9.98 18.47 1.15
N ALA A 150 -11.01 19.13 0.69
CA ALA A 150 -11.44 20.41 1.23
C ALA A 150 -11.99 20.22 2.66
N LEU A 151 -11.20 19.59 3.53
CA LEU A 151 -11.56 19.34 4.91
C LEU A 151 -11.57 20.62 5.74
N ASP A 152 -10.91 21.68 5.25
CA ASP A 152 -10.78 22.90 6.01
C ASP A 152 -12.00 23.82 5.88
N ARG A 153 -12.92 23.50 4.98
CA ARG A 153 -14.12 24.33 4.81
C ARG A 153 -15.40 23.74 5.40
N ALA A 154 -15.40 22.49 5.78
CA ALA A 154 -16.58 21.84 6.35
C ALA A 154 -16.67 21.95 7.89
N GLY A 155 -15.71 22.55 8.54
CA GLY A 155 -15.63 22.63 10.01
C GLY A 155 -16.06 23.95 10.62
N HIS A 156 -16.46 24.94 9.84
CA HIS A 156 -16.97 26.19 10.42
C HIS A 156 -18.47 26.27 10.16
N PRO A 157 -19.31 26.14 11.19
CA PRO A 157 -20.68 26.55 11.05
C PRO A 157 -20.68 28.07 10.82
N THR A 158 -20.95 28.47 9.61
CA THR A 158 -21.34 29.86 9.35
C THR A 158 -22.65 30.09 10.07
N ARG A 159 -22.61 30.94 11.07
CA ARG A 159 -23.82 31.52 11.63
C ARG A 159 -24.50 32.40 10.60
#